data_2f49130c7ff7075535720f5cc59f2c95
#
_entry.id   2f49130c7ff7075535720f5cc59f2c95
#
_cell.length_a   1.000
_cell.length_b   1.000
_cell.length_c   1.000
_cell.angle_alpha   90.00
_cell.angle_beta   90.00
_cell.angle_gamma   90.00
#
_symmetry.space_group_name_H-M   'P 1'
#
loop_
_entity.id
_entity.type
_entity.pdbx_description
1 polymer ?
#
loop_
_entity_poly.entity_id
_entity_poly.type
_entity_poly.pdbx_seq_one_letter_code
_entity_poly.pdbx_strand_id
1 'polypeptide(L)'
;MILLDVNVLVYAYREDAECHTEYRAWLDRTLEEEAVIGVAEFVLASVVRVTTHPKIFAKPSKLADALGFCDYMREQENVIVVAPGKRHWTLFKELSRNAGAKGNTITDAYIAALAQEHGAEMITADRDFARF
;
A
#
# COMPACT_ATOMS: atom_id res chain seq x y z
N MET A 1 -12.94 6.34 3.82
CA MET A 1 -11.87 5.32 3.97
C MET A 1 -10.68 5.71 3.10
N ILE A 2 -9.49 5.56 3.64
CA ILE A 2 -8.25 5.68 2.87
C ILE A 2 -7.67 4.30 2.61
N LEU A 3 -6.99 4.14 1.48
CA LEU A 3 -6.29 2.90 1.12
C LEU A 3 -4.79 3.21 0.99
N LEU A 4 -3.96 2.49 1.73
CA LEU A 4 -2.52 2.75 1.77
C LEU A 4 -1.79 1.99 0.67
N ASP A 5 -0.91 2.71 -0.03
CA ASP A 5 0.00 2.13 -1.02
C ASP A 5 1.25 1.53 -0.35
N VAL A 6 1.97 0.71 -1.11
CA VAL A 6 3.20 0.02 -0.67
C VAL A 6 4.24 1.02 -0.16
N ASN A 7 4.55 2.06 -0.94
CA ASN A 7 5.62 3.00 -0.62
C ASN A 7 5.39 3.75 0.70
N VAL A 8 4.15 4.11 0.99
CA VAL A 8 3.79 4.77 2.25
C VAL A 8 4.15 3.89 3.44
N LEU A 9 3.80 2.61 3.36
CA LEU A 9 4.09 1.64 4.42
C LEU A 9 5.59 1.34 4.53
N VAL A 10 6.29 1.20 3.41
CA VAL A 10 7.74 0.96 3.40
C VAL A 10 8.48 2.14 4.06
N TYR A 11 8.14 3.38 3.70
CA TYR A 11 8.78 4.56 4.27
C TYR A 11 8.47 4.72 5.76
N ALA A 12 7.25 4.40 6.17
CA ALA A 12 6.88 4.43 7.58
C ALA A 12 7.57 3.35 8.41
N TYR A 13 7.89 2.21 7.81
CA TYR A 13 8.51 1.07 8.49
C TYR A 13 10.03 1.16 8.55
N ARG A 14 10.70 1.45 7.41
CA ARG A 14 12.16 1.40 7.30
C ARG A 14 12.79 2.71 7.79
N GLU A 15 13.60 2.63 8.85
CA GLU A 15 14.28 3.79 9.42
C GLU A 15 15.29 4.41 8.47
N ASP A 16 15.85 3.62 7.55
CA ASP A 16 16.81 4.07 6.54
C ASP A 16 16.15 4.58 5.25
N ALA A 17 14.81 4.56 5.19
CA ALA A 17 14.09 5.11 4.05
C ALA A 17 14.07 6.64 4.09
N GLU A 18 14.12 7.25 2.90
CA GLU A 18 13.95 8.69 2.77
C GLU A 18 12.59 9.12 3.33
N CYS A 19 12.57 10.23 4.04
CA CYS A 19 11.36 10.76 4.67
C CYS A 19 10.70 9.83 5.70
N HIS A 20 11.44 8.85 6.25
CA HIS A 20 10.91 7.93 7.25
C HIS A 20 10.22 8.65 8.41
N THR A 21 10.86 9.67 8.98
CA THR A 21 10.34 10.39 10.15
C THR A 21 8.96 10.98 9.89
N GLU A 22 8.76 11.61 8.74
CA GLU A 22 7.48 12.22 8.36
C GLU A 22 6.40 11.17 8.11
N TYR A 23 6.73 10.10 7.37
CA TYR A 23 5.78 9.02 7.08
C TYR A 23 5.39 8.24 8.33
N ARG A 24 6.35 7.97 9.22
CA ARG A 24 6.06 7.29 10.48
C ARG A 24 5.18 8.13 11.39
N ALA A 25 5.48 9.42 11.52
CA ALA A 25 4.66 10.33 12.32
C ALA A 25 3.23 10.44 11.74
N TRP A 26 3.12 10.52 10.42
CA TRP A 26 1.82 10.55 9.75
C TRP A 26 1.02 9.27 10.00
N LEU A 27 1.68 8.10 9.87
CA LEU A 27 1.03 6.80 10.10
C LEU A 27 0.54 6.68 11.54
N ASP A 28 1.38 7.04 12.51
CA ASP A 28 1.03 6.96 13.93
C ASP A 28 -0.18 7.85 14.24
N ARG A 29 -0.22 9.08 13.71
CA ARG A 29 -1.38 9.98 13.86
C ARG A 29 -2.63 9.40 13.21
N THR A 30 -2.49 8.86 12.02
CA THR A 30 -3.61 8.30 11.25
C THR A 30 -4.21 7.08 11.95
N LEU A 31 -3.37 6.24 12.54
CA LEU A 31 -3.82 5.08 13.33
C LEU A 31 -4.54 5.48 14.63
N GLU A 32 -4.23 6.64 15.19
CA GLU A 32 -4.90 7.17 16.38
C GLU A 32 -6.23 7.86 16.06
N GLU A 33 -6.41 8.33 14.83
CA GLU A 33 -7.64 8.96 14.37
C GLU A 33 -8.74 7.92 14.15
N GLU A 34 -10.00 8.35 14.15
CA GLU A 34 -11.15 7.45 13.92
C GLU A 34 -11.33 7.04 12.45
N ALA A 35 -10.50 7.53 11.54
CA ALA A 35 -10.61 7.22 10.13
C ALA A 35 -10.43 5.72 9.86
N VAL A 36 -11.23 5.19 8.95
CA VAL A 36 -11.09 3.80 8.50
C VAL A 36 -9.94 3.71 7.50
N ILE A 37 -9.00 2.83 7.78
CA ILE A 37 -7.81 2.61 6.96
C ILE A 37 -7.93 1.25 6.29
N GLY A 38 -7.93 1.24 4.96
CA GLY A 38 -7.90 0.00 4.18
C GLY A 38 -6.47 -0.42 3.86
N VAL A 39 -6.16 -1.68 4.03
CA VAL A 39 -4.93 -2.30 3.55
C VAL A 39 -5.28 -3.54 2.73
N ALA A 40 -4.66 -3.66 1.56
CA ALA A 40 -4.83 -4.85 0.73
C ALA A 40 -3.75 -5.87 1.07
N GLU A 41 -4.10 -7.15 1.09
CA GLU A 41 -3.10 -8.21 1.31
C GLU A 41 -2.02 -8.19 0.22
N PHE A 42 -2.38 -7.86 -1.01
CA PHE A 42 -1.42 -7.65 -2.08
C PHE A 42 -0.38 -6.58 -1.73
N VAL A 43 -0.82 -5.47 -1.12
CA VAL A 43 0.06 -4.39 -0.67
C VAL A 43 0.96 -4.87 0.47
N LEU A 44 0.41 -5.58 1.44
CA LEU A 44 1.19 -6.13 2.56
C LEU A 44 2.25 -7.13 2.07
N ALA A 45 1.88 -8.02 1.15
CA ALA A 45 2.85 -8.94 0.54
C ALA A 45 3.96 -8.19 -0.18
N SER A 46 3.63 -7.10 -0.87
CA SER A 46 4.60 -6.26 -1.56
C SER A 46 5.54 -5.54 -0.57
N VAL A 47 5.03 -5.10 0.57
CA VAL A 47 5.86 -4.52 1.64
C VAL A 47 6.89 -5.55 2.13
N VAL A 48 6.47 -6.78 2.36
CA VAL A 48 7.38 -7.87 2.75
C VAL A 48 8.43 -8.10 1.67
N ARG A 49 8.03 -8.18 0.41
CA ARG A 49 8.94 -8.39 -0.71
C ARG A 49 9.99 -7.28 -0.84
N VAL A 50 9.56 -6.04 -0.78
CA VAL A 50 10.45 -4.88 -0.96
C VAL A 50 11.43 -4.75 0.22
N THR A 51 10.93 -4.87 1.44
CA THR A 51 11.76 -4.64 2.65
C THR A 51 12.76 -5.76 2.91
N THR A 52 12.51 -6.96 2.40
CA THR A 52 13.45 -8.10 2.50
C THR A 52 14.38 -8.21 1.31
N HIS A 53 14.27 -7.33 0.30
CA HIS A 53 14.99 -7.46 -0.96
C HIS A 53 16.42 -6.88 -0.85
N PRO A 54 17.46 -7.73 -1.04
CA PRO A 54 18.86 -7.30 -0.85
C PRO A 54 19.35 -6.32 -1.93
N LYS A 55 18.67 -6.23 -3.06
CA LYS A 55 18.98 -5.24 -4.11
C LYS A 55 18.35 -3.87 -3.87
N ILE A 56 17.32 -3.80 -3.01
CA ILE A 56 16.63 -2.55 -2.69
C ILE A 56 17.23 -1.92 -1.43
N PHE A 57 17.49 -2.73 -0.40
CA PHE A 57 18.06 -2.27 0.86
C PHE A 57 19.41 -2.94 1.11
N ALA A 58 20.41 -2.14 1.49
CA ALA A 58 21.75 -2.65 1.84
C ALA A 58 21.69 -3.60 3.04
N LYS A 59 20.79 -3.32 3.98
CA LYS A 59 20.51 -4.17 5.13
C LYS A 59 19.03 -4.56 5.10
N PRO A 60 18.66 -5.58 4.31
CA PRO A 60 17.26 -5.96 4.20
C PRO A 60 16.68 -6.41 5.54
N SER A 61 15.38 -6.20 5.72
CA SER A 61 14.66 -6.68 6.90
C SER A 61 14.67 -8.20 6.94
N LYS A 62 14.71 -8.76 8.14
CA LYS A 62 14.44 -10.18 8.31
C LYS A 62 12.96 -10.45 8.01
N LEU A 63 12.67 -11.62 7.45
CA LEU A 63 11.31 -12.01 7.10
C LEU A 63 10.35 -11.88 8.30
N ALA A 64 10.79 -12.36 9.46
CA ALA A 64 9.96 -12.30 10.67
C ALA A 64 9.59 -10.87 11.08
N ASP A 65 10.53 -9.92 10.92
CA ASP A 65 10.30 -8.52 11.26
C ASP A 65 9.33 -7.86 10.27
N ALA A 66 9.50 -8.13 8.98
CA ALA A 66 8.60 -7.59 7.95
C ALA A 66 7.18 -8.12 8.11
N LEU A 67 7.03 -9.42 8.36
CA LEU A 67 5.73 -10.04 8.63
C LEU A 67 5.10 -9.47 9.91
N GLY A 68 5.91 -9.26 10.95
CA GLY A 68 5.47 -8.67 12.21
C GLY A 68 4.91 -7.26 12.03
N PHE A 69 5.53 -6.44 11.18
CA PHE A 69 5.00 -5.11 10.86
C PHE A 69 3.63 -5.21 10.14
N CYS A 70 3.50 -6.12 9.19
CA CYS A 70 2.24 -6.33 8.50
C CYS A 70 1.13 -6.81 9.44
N ASP A 71 1.46 -7.71 10.35
CA ASP A 71 0.52 -8.15 11.39
C ASP A 71 0.12 -7.01 12.32
N TYR A 72 1.09 -6.19 12.71
CA TYR A 72 0.82 -4.98 13.50
C TYR A 72 -0.19 -4.07 12.82
N MET A 73 -0.04 -3.86 11.51
CA MET A 73 -1.00 -3.06 10.75
C MET A 73 -2.39 -3.68 10.72
N ARG A 74 -2.47 -5.00 10.48
CA ARG A 74 -3.76 -5.71 10.42
C ARG A 74 -4.51 -5.70 11.74
N GLU A 75 -3.80 -5.64 12.86
CA GLU A 75 -4.37 -5.72 14.21
C GLU A 75 -4.87 -4.39 14.76
N GLN A 76 -4.60 -3.29 14.06
CA GLN A 76 -5.08 -1.97 14.49
C GLN A 76 -6.61 -1.88 14.38
N GLU A 77 -7.26 -1.25 15.36
CA GLU A 77 -8.73 -1.19 15.46
C GLU A 77 -9.39 -0.58 14.23
N ASN A 78 -8.79 0.45 13.66
CA ASN A 78 -9.35 1.20 12.53
C ASN A 78 -8.84 0.73 11.17
N VAL A 79 -8.08 -0.37 11.14
CA VAL A 79 -7.59 -0.98 9.90
C VAL A 79 -8.49 -2.14 9.50
N ILE A 80 -8.89 -2.13 8.23
CA ILE A 80 -9.60 -3.26 7.62
C ILE A 80 -8.80 -3.80 6.44
N VAL A 81 -8.87 -5.11 6.25
CA VAL A 81 -8.28 -5.75 5.07
C VAL A 81 -9.27 -5.64 3.92
N VAL A 82 -8.83 -5.01 2.83
CA VAL A 82 -9.66 -4.76 1.66
C VAL A 82 -9.33 -5.80 0.59
N ALA A 83 -10.33 -6.50 0.10
CA ALA A 83 -10.18 -7.54 -0.91
C ALA A 83 -10.93 -7.17 -2.19
N PRO A 84 -10.48 -7.68 -3.36
CA PRO A 84 -11.23 -7.50 -4.61
C PRO A 84 -12.62 -8.09 -4.52
N GLY A 85 -13.62 -7.31 -4.92
CA GLY A 85 -15.01 -7.76 -5.05
C GLY A 85 -15.37 -8.07 -6.50
N LYS A 86 -16.68 -8.15 -6.76
CA LYS A 86 -17.20 -8.53 -8.09
C LYS A 86 -16.88 -7.54 -9.19
N ARG A 87 -16.71 -6.25 -8.86
CA ARG A 87 -16.47 -5.19 -9.84
C ARG A 87 -14.99 -4.95 -10.10
N HIS A 88 -14.12 -5.47 -9.25
CA HIS A 88 -12.69 -5.15 -9.30
C HIS A 88 -12.06 -5.48 -10.67
N TRP A 89 -12.32 -6.66 -11.21
CA TRP A 89 -11.71 -7.07 -12.47
C TRP A 89 -12.09 -6.15 -13.63
N THR A 90 -13.35 -5.76 -13.72
CA THR A 90 -13.83 -4.83 -14.75
C THR A 90 -13.18 -3.46 -14.60
N LEU A 91 -13.12 -2.93 -13.38
CA LEU A 91 -12.45 -1.66 -13.09
C LEU A 91 -10.96 -1.72 -13.41
N PHE A 92 -10.30 -2.80 -13.03
CA PHE A 92 -8.89 -3.03 -13.33
C PHE A 92 -8.61 -3.01 -14.84
N LYS A 93 -9.42 -3.72 -15.62
CA LYS A 93 -9.28 -3.73 -17.09
C LYS A 93 -9.45 -2.33 -17.69
N GLU A 94 -10.48 -1.61 -17.27
CA GLU A 94 -10.76 -0.25 -17.77
C GLU A 94 -9.61 0.71 -17.43
N LEU A 95 -9.15 0.72 -16.18
CA LEU A 95 -8.05 1.58 -15.76
C LEU A 95 -6.76 1.24 -16.48
N SER A 96 -6.46 -0.04 -16.64
CA SER A 96 -5.27 -0.50 -17.37
C SER A 96 -5.28 -0.04 -18.83
N ARG A 97 -6.42 -0.20 -19.52
CA ARG A 97 -6.57 0.20 -20.92
C ARG A 97 -6.48 1.71 -21.09
N ASN A 98 -7.21 2.46 -20.27
CA ASN A 98 -7.28 3.92 -20.38
C ASN A 98 -5.94 4.59 -20.10
N ALA A 99 -5.14 4.03 -19.19
CA ALA A 99 -3.82 4.55 -18.86
C ALA A 99 -2.70 3.98 -19.73
N GLY A 100 -2.99 3.02 -20.60
CA GLY A 100 -1.96 2.31 -21.37
C GLY A 100 -0.96 1.61 -20.45
N ALA A 101 -1.46 0.98 -19.38
CA ALA A 101 -0.62 0.40 -18.34
C ALA A 101 0.23 -0.76 -18.86
N LYS A 102 1.47 -0.83 -18.39
CA LYS A 102 2.41 -1.92 -18.69
C LYS A 102 3.43 -2.07 -17.56
N GLY A 103 3.91 -3.30 -17.35
CA GLY A 103 4.91 -3.55 -16.30
C GLY A 103 4.41 -3.13 -14.91
N ASN A 104 5.17 -2.32 -14.22
CA ASN A 104 4.85 -1.88 -12.86
C ASN A 104 3.54 -1.09 -12.75
N THR A 105 3.11 -0.41 -13.82
CA THR A 105 1.86 0.34 -13.80
C THR A 105 0.63 -0.57 -13.82
N ILE A 106 0.78 -1.84 -14.18
CA ILE A 106 -0.29 -2.85 -14.06
C ILE A 106 -0.66 -3.07 -12.58
N THR A 107 0.32 -3.19 -11.71
CA THR A 107 0.04 -3.34 -10.27
C THR A 107 -0.57 -2.09 -9.68
N ASP A 108 -0.17 -0.90 -10.16
CA ASP A 108 -0.78 0.37 -9.77
C ASP A 108 -2.25 0.42 -10.17
N ALA A 109 -2.57 -0.02 -11.39
CA ALA A 109 -3.96 -0.11 -11.87
C ALA A 109 -4.79 -1.07 -11.01
N TYR A 110 -4.20 -2.18 -10.57
CA TYR A 110 -4.86 -3.15 -9.69
C TYR A 110 -5.26 -2.51 -8.36
N ILE A 111 -4.34 -1.78 -7.74
CA ILE A 111 -4.58 -1.10 -6.46
C ILE A 111 -5.57 0.06 -6.63
N ALA A 112 -5.44 0.83 -7.72
CA ALA A 112 -6.38 1.91 -8.03
C ALA A 112 -7.81 1.39 -8.24
N ALA A 113 -7.96 0.26 -8.91
CA ALA A 113 -9.27 -0.39 -9.08
C ALA A 113 -9.87 -0.82 -7.75
N LEU A 114 -9.03 -1.31 -6.83
CA LEU A 114 -9.44 -1.68 -5.48
C LEU A 114 -9.96 -0.45 -4.71
N ALA A 115 -9.24 0.67 -4.81
CA ALA A 115 -9.66 1.93 -4.20
C ALA A 115 -11.01 2.41 -4.77
N GLN A 116 -11.19 2.36 -6.08
CA GLN A 116 -12.46 2.76 -6.72
C GLN A 116 -13.61 1.85 -6.31
N GLU A 117 -13.39 0.55 -6.29
CA GLU A 117 -14.44 -0.40 -5.93
C GLU A 117 -14.95 -0.17 -4.50
N HIS A 118 -14.07 0.17 -3.58
CA HIS A 118 -14.41 0.38 -2.18
C HIS A 118 -14.70 1.84 -1.82
N GLY A 119 -14.69 2.75 -2.80
CA GLY A 119 -14.90 4.17 -2.55
C GLY A 119 -13.84 4.78 -1.64
N ALA A 120 -12.61 4.30 -1.71
CA ALA A 120 -11.50 4.75 -0.89
C ALA A 120 -10.65 5.80 -1.58
N GLU A 121 -10.10 6.72 -0.80
CA GLU A 121 -9.07 7.64 -1.26
C GLU A 121 -7.70 6.96 -1.18
N MET A 122 -6.97 6.96 -2.29
CA MET A 122 -5.65 6.36 -2.36
C MET A 122 -4.60 7.27 -1.73
N ILE A 123 -3.84 6.77 -0.76
CA ILE A 123 -2.70 7.48 -0.17
C ILE A 123 -1.43 6.84 -0.70
N THR A 124 -0.68 7.60 -1.46
CA THR A 124 0.53 7.12 -2.13
C THR A 124 1.60 8.21 -2.20
N ALA A 125 2.86 7.78 -2.23
CA ALA A 125 4.01 8.64 -2.56
C ALA A 125 4.36 8.57 -4.05
N ASP A 126 3.70 7.72 -4.82
CA ASP A 126 3.96 7.51 -6.24
C ASP A 126 3.08 8.41 -7.10
N ARG A 127 3.72 9.31 -7.87
CA ARG A 127 3.03 10.23 -8.78
C ARG A 127 2.34 9.53 -9.94
N ASP A 128 2.75 8.29 -10.28
CA ASP A 128 2.15 7.53 -11.38
C ASP A 128 0.68 7.19 -11.12
N PHE A 129 0.24 7.18 -9.86
CA PHE A 129 -1.18 6.99 -9.52
C PHE A 129 -2.09 8.12 -10.03
N ALA A 130 -1.56 9.30 -10.35
CA ALA A 130 -2.34 10.38 -10.94
C ALA A 130 -2.99 10.01 -12.27
N ARG A 131 -2.51 8.94 -12.95
CA ARG A 131 -3.11 8.39 -14.18
C ARG A 131 -4.47 7.73 -13.94
N PHE A 132 -4.77 7.37 -12.74
CA PHE A 132 -5.96 6.63 -12.35
C PHE A 132 -6.89 7.52 -11.49
#